data_831d99b22b1b3c77529f589136415787
#
_entry.id   831d99b22b1b3c77529f589136415787
#
_cell.length_a   1.000
_cell.length_b   1.000
_cell.length_c   1.000
_cell.angle_alpha   90.00
_cell.angle_beta   90.00
_cell.angle_gamma   90.00
#
_symmetry.space_group_name_H-M   'P 1'
#
loop_
_entity.id
_entity.type
_entity.pdbx_description
1 polymer ?
#
loop_
_entity_poly.entity_id
_entity_poly.type
_entity_poly.pdbx_seq_one_letter_code
_entity_poly.pdbx_strand_id
1 'polypeptide(L)'
;MLKVSEGDNAAFEDLVLRYQDRLVGFFFHILHDRPASEDLAQEVFLRIFRSRERYEPSARFSTWLFRIAHNVASNHRRGNSKRREFSLAAGSGSHEQLTTDTSLAEKSALMPSRQLDSLEMREVVRSAIDELSDRQKTAVILHKFEDMSYEEIGEIMGLGTVAVKSLLSRARIRLKEALEKFA
;
A
#
# COMPACT_ATOMS: atom_id res chain seq x y z
N MET A 1 14.83 3.96 -15.24
CA MET A 1 14.64 2.52 -15.61
C MET A 1 15.36 2.15 -16.90
N LEU A 2 15.35 2.97 -17.96
CA LEU A 2 16.09 2.66 -19.21
C LEU A 2 17.59 2.42 -18.96
N LYS A 3 18.26 3.27 -18.17
CA LYS A 3 19.66 3.03 -17.78
C LYS A 3 19.87 1.72 -17.01
N VAL A 4 18.89 1.36 -16.19
CA VAL A 4 18.92 0.09 -15.42
C VAL A 4 18.81 -1.12 -16.35
N SER A 5 18.02 -1.04 -17.44
CA SER A 5 17.93 -2.11 -18.44
C SER A 5 19.24 -2.27 -19.24
N GLU A 6 20.03 -1.22 -19.33
CA GLU A 6 21.37 -1.21 -19.92
C GLU A 6 22.50 -1.67 -18.96
N GLY A 7 22.12 -2.01 -17.71
CA GLY A 7 23.07 -2.54 -16.70
C GLY A 7 23.62 -1.51 -15.73
N ASP A 8 23.12 -0.27 -15.71
CA ASP A 8 23.53 0.77 -14.79
C ASP A 8 23.00 0.50 -13.37
N ASN A 9 23.87 0.00 -12.49
CA ASN A 9 23.53 -0.30 -11.10
C ASN A 9 23.30 0.96 -10.26
N ALA A 10 24.02 2.06 -10.54
CA ALA A 10 23.83 3.32 -9.82
C ALA A 10 22.44 3.91 -10.11
N ALA A 11 21.96 3.81 -11.35
CA ALA A 11 20.59 4.18 -11.70
C ALA A 11 19.53 3.31 -10.99
N PHE A 12 19.87 2.05 -10.66
CA PHE A 12 18.97 1.21 -9.87
C PHE A 12 18.94 1.62 -8.41
N GLU A 13 20.09 1.94 -7.82
CA GLU A 13 20.17 2.47 -6.45
C GLU A 13 19.36 3.77 -6.30
N ASP A 14 19.46 4.68 -7.25
CA ASP A 14 18.65 5.91 -7.29
C ASP A 14 17.14 5.62 -7.33
N LEU A 15 16.72 4.59 -8.09
CA LEU A 15 15.31 4.16 -8.11
C LEU A 15 14.88 3.60 -6.77
N VAL A 16 15.71 2.77 -6.12
CA VAL A 16 15.42 2.22 -4.79
C VAL A 16 15.26 3.37 -3.79
N LEU A 17 16.22 4.28 -3.69
CA LEU A 17 16.16 5.42 -2.77
C LEU A 17 14.92 6.29 -2.98
N ARG A 18 14.50 6.50 -4.24
CA ARG A 18 13.34 7.32 -4.57
C ARG A 18 12.00 6.68 -4.23
N TYR A 19 11.90 5.36 -4.34
CA TYR A 19 10.61 4.66 -4.27
C TYR A 19 10.43 3.76 -3.05
N GLN A 20 11.49 3.47 -2.26
CA GLN A 20 11.40 2.57 -1.12
C GLN A 20 10.36 3.02 -0.09
N ASP A 21 10.41 4.29 0.33
CA ASP A 21 9.49 4.80 1.36
C ASP A 21 8.04 4.82 0.86
N ARG A 22 7.83 5.11 -0.42
CA ARG A 22 6.51 5.06 -1.07
C ARG A 22 5.97 3.64 -1.11
N LEU A 23 6.80 2.65 -1.45
CA LEU A 23 6.40 1.23 -1.46
C LEU A 23 6.12 0.71 -0.05
N VAL A 24 6.99 1.02 0.91
CA VAL A 24 6.76 0.65 2.32
C VAL A 24 5.48 1.28 2.83
N GLY A 25 5.23 2.57 2.55
CA GLY A 25 3.99 3.27 2.89
C GLY A 25 2.77 2.61 2.25
N PHE A 26 2.83 2.28 0.96
CA PHE A 26 1.76 1.58 0.25
C PHE A 26 1.41 0.24 0.91
N PHE A 27 2.41 -0.60 1.21
CA PHE A 27 2.18 -1.87 1.87
C PHE A 27 1.70 -1.71 3.31
N PHE A 28 2.25 -0.75 4.04
CA PHE A 28 1.85 -0.48 5.42
C PHE A 28 0.38 -0.05 5.54
N HIS A 29 -0.11 0.77 4.62
CA HIS A 29 -1.53 1.12 4.56
C HIS A 29 -2.45 -0.09 4.28
N ILE A 30 -1.92 -1.17 3.68
CA ILE A 30 -2.69 -2.39 3.37
C ILE A 30 -2.59 -3.42 4.49
N LEU A 31 -1.41 -3.59 5.09
CA LEU A 31 -1.07 -4.72 5.98
C LEU A 31 -1.05 -4.34 7.45
N HIS A 32 -0.77 -3.09 7.78
CA HIS A 32 -0.50 -2.59 9.15
C HIS A 32 0.63 -3.32 9.88
N ASP A 33 1.56 -3.89 9.12
CA ASP A 33 2.73 -4.62 9.59
C ASP A 33 3.96 -4.04 8.89
N ARG A 34 4.81 -3.34 9.67
CA ARG A 34 5.99 -2.64 9.13
C ARG A 34 7.04 -3.61 8.61
N PRO A 35 7.46 -4.64 9.35
CA PRO A 35 8.39 -5.65 8.85
C PRO A 35 7.91 -6.31 7.57
N ALA A 36 6.66 -6.79 7.51
CA ALA A 36 6.09 -7.37 6.30
C ALA A 36 6.04 -6.36 5.14
N SER A 37 5.80 -5.08 5.41
CA SER A 37 5.79 -4.03 4.38
C SER A 37 7.17 -3.79 3.78
N GLU A 38 8.22 -3.81 4.59
CA GLU A 38 9.61 -3.69 4.16
C GLU A 38 10.03 -4.90 3.33
N ASP A 39 9.69 -6.11 3.75
CA ASP A 39 9.95 -7.35 3.00
C ASP A 39 9.27 -7.34 1.62
N LEU A 40 8.01 -6.93 1.56
CA LEU A 40 7.29 -6.86 0.29
C LEU A 40 7.82 -5.75 -0.64
N ALA A 41 8.28 -4.63 -0.08
CA ALA A 41 8.92 -3.58 -0.87
C ALA A 41 10.25 -4.09 -1.48
N GLN A 42 11.05 -4.84 -0.73
CA GLN A 42 12.26 -5.50 -1.24
C GLN A 42 11.92 -6.50 -2.36
N GLU A 43 10.89 -7.32 -2.17
CA GLU A 43 10.44 -8.27 -3.20
C GLU A 43 10.03 -7.57 -4.50
N VAL A 44 9.40 -6.40 -4.43
CA VAL A 44 9.09 -5.58 -5.62
C VAL A 44 10.36 -5.16 -6.33
N PHE A 45 11.37 -4.64 -5.63
CA PHE A 45 12.63 -4.23 -6.23
C PHE A 45 13.39 -5.42 -6.84
N LEU A 46 13.39 -6.58 -6.18
CA LEU A 46 13.97 -7.80 -6.73
C LEU A 46 13.29 -8.22 -8.04
N ARG A 47 11.97 -8.12 -8.12
CA ARG A 47 11.22 -8.42 -9.36
C ARG A 47 11.55 -7.42 -10.46
N ILE A 48 11.64 -6.14 -10.14
CA ILE A 48 12.04 -5.09 -11.07
C ILE A 48 13.46 -5.38 -11.62
N PHE A 49 14.40 -5.68 -10.73
CA PHE A 49 15.78 -5.97 -11.13
C PHE A 49 15.89 -7.21 -12.03
N ARG A 50 15.18 -8.28 -11.69
CA ARG A 50 15.13 -9.52 -12.50
C ARG A 50 14.49 -9.32 -13.88
N SER A 51 13.55 -8.39 -13.99
CA SER A 51 12.83 -8.11 -15.25
C SER A 51 13.39 -6.90 -16.03
N ARG A 52 14.49 -6.30 -15.56
CA ARG A 52 15.03 -5.04 -16.09
C ARG A 52 15.31 -5.06 -17.60
N GLU A 53 15.83 -6.19 -18.10
CA GLU A 53 16.18 -6.37 -19.52
C GLU A 53 14.96 -6.41 -20.45
N ARG A 54 13.77 -6.75 -19.90
CA ARG A 54 12.50 -6.82 -20.62
C ARG A 54 11.63 -5.59 -20.41
N TYR A 55 12.19 -4.55 -19.76
CA TYR A 55 11.42 -3.35 -19.48
C TYR A 55 11.18 -2.55 -20.75
N GLU A 56 9.91 -2.35 -21.09
CA GLU A 56 9.44 -1.48 -22.15
C GLU A 56 8.69 -0.29 -21.55
N PRO A 57 9.05 0.96 -21.92
CA PRO A 57 8.44 2.17 -21.37
C PRO A 57 7.06 2.46 -22.01
N SER A 58 6.10 1.54 -21.86
CA SER A 58 4.73 1.68 -22.39
C SER A 58 3.84 2.56 -21.49
N ALA A 59 4.23 2.78 -20.23
CA ALA A 59 3.54 3.60 -19.26
C ALA A 59 4.56 4.34 -18.37
N ARG A 60 4.09 5.20 -17.47
CA ARG A 60 4.96 5.79 -16.45
C ARG A 60 5.59 4.69 -15.59
N PHE A 61 6.86 4.86 -15.22
CA PHE A 61 7.55 3.90 -14.35
C PHE A 61 6.82 3.65 -13.04
N SER A 62 6.24 4.69 -12.42
CA SER A 62 5.44 4.55 -11.20
C SER A 62 4.23 3.63 -11.40
N THR A 63 3.51 3.74 -12.52
CA THR A 63 2.38 2.87 -12.84
C THR A 63 2.81 1.40 -12.93
N TRP A 64 3.91 1.15 -13.64
CA TRP A 64 4.47 -0.20 -13.74
C TRP A 64 4.95 -0.76 -12.39
N LEU A 65 5.65 0.06 -11.58
CA LEU A 65 6.11 -0.29 -10.24
C LEU A 65 4.95 -0.65 -9.32
N PHE A 66 3.91 0.19 -9.24
CA PHE A 66 2.76 -0.06 -8.38
C PHE A 66 1.86 -1.19 -8.89
N ARG A 67 1.89 -1.52 -10.18
CA ARG A 67 1.26 -2.74 -10.70
C ARG A 67 1.95 -4.00 -10.14
N ILE A 68 3.28 -4.01 -10.08
CA ILE A 68 4.03 -5.10 -9.45
C ILE A 68 3.70 -5.16 -7.95
N ALA A 69 3.70 -4.01 -7.26
CA ALA A 69 3.38 -3.93 -5.84
C ALA A 69 1.96 -4.43 -5.53
N HIS A 70 0.95 -4.04 -6.32
CA HIS A 70 -0.42 -4.53 -6.18
C HIS A 70 -0.52 -6.05 -6.34
N ASN A 71 0.20 -6.63 -7.30
CA ASN A 71 0.24 -8.08 -7.49
C ASN A 71 0.92 -8.80 -6.31
N VAL A 72 2.01 -8.24 -5.78
CA VAL A 72 2.71 -8.75 -4.60
C VAL A 72 1.78 -8.72 -3.38
N ALA A 73 1.12 -7.60 -3.09
CA ALA A 73 0.15 -7.47 -2.01
C ALA A 73 -1.00 -8.49 -2.12
N SER A 74 -1.56 -8.63 -3.32
CA SER A 74 -2.66 -9.57 -3.60
C SER A 74 -2.27 -11.03 -3.38
N ASN A 75 -1.02 -11.39 -3.75
CA ASN A 75 -0.48 -12.73 -3.52
C ASN A 75 -0.22 -13.01 -2.04
N HIS A 76 0.38 -12.05 -1.32
CA HIS A 76 0.63 -12.16 0.11
C HIS A 76 -0.66 -12.42 0.89
N ARG A 77 -1.72 -11.66 0.60
CA ARG A 77 -3.03 -11.82 1.25
C ARG A 77 -3.67 -13.16 0.96
N ARG A 78 -3.65 -13.61 -0.29
CA ARG A 78 -4.17 -14.94 -0.66
C ARG A 78 -3.41 -16.07 0.05
N GLY A 79 -2.08 -15.92 0.19
CA GLY A 79 -1.25 -16.86 0.94
C GLY A 79 -1.62 -16.92 2.42
N ASN A 80 -1.84 -15.77 3.05
CA ASN A 80 -2.23 -15.67 4.45
C ASN A 80 -3.65 -16.20 4.70
N SER A 81 -4.60 -15.95 3.80
CA SER A 81 -5.97 -16.50 3.88
C SER A 81 -5.95 -18.03 3.88
N LYS A 82 -5.21 -18.65 2.93
CA LYS A 82 -5.07 -20.10 2.86
C LYS A 82 -4.39 -20.69 4.11
N ARG A 83 -3.37 -20.03 4.66
CA ARG A 83 -2.73 -20.47 5.91
C ARG A 83 -3.70 -20.42 7.09
N ARG A 84 -4.53 -19.37 7.19
CA ARG A 84 -5.56 -19.27 8.23
C ARG A 84 -6.61 -20.37 8.12
N GLU A 85 -7.11 -20.64 6.92
CA GLU A 85 -8.08 -21.72 6.68
C GLU A 85 -7.49 -23.08 7.05
N PHE A 86 -6.23 -23.34 6.70
CA PHE A 86 -5.55 -24.58 7.03
C PHE A 86 -5.28 -24.70 8.54
N SER A 87 -4.90 -23.61 9.21
CA SER A 87 -4.70 -23.60 10.66
C SER A 87 -6.00 -23.81 11.45
N LEU A 88 -7.11 -23.26 10.99
CA LEU A 88 -8.43 -23.50 11.58
C LEU A 88 -8.91 -24.94 11.39
N ALA A 89 -8.61 -25.53 10.21
CA ALA A 89 -8.93 -26.93 9.93
C ALA A 89 -8.04 -27.92 10.72
N ALA A 90 -6.81 -27.52 11.07
CA ALA A 90 -5.84 -28.34 11.82
C ALA A 90 -5.99 -28.24 13.35
N GLY A 91 -6.95 -27.48 13.87
CA GLY A 91 -7.24 -27.42 15.32
C GLY A 91 -6.12 -26.83 16.19
N SER A 92 -5.14 -26.14 15.62
CA SER A 92 -4.09 -25.42 16.37
C SER A 92 -4.56 -24.03 16.78
N GLY A 93 -5.08 -23.96 17.99
CA GLY A 93 -5.38 -22.70 18.66
C GLY A 93 -4.10 -21.88 18.98
N SER A 94 -4.30 -20.59 19.07
CA SER A 94 -3.37 -19.54 19.49
C SER A 94 -2.33 -19.09 18.46
N HIS A 95 -2.69 -18.05 17.74
CA HIS A 95 -1.71 -17.05 17.32
C HIS A 95 -2.12 -15.72 17.97
N GLU A 96 -1.41 -15.40 19.02
CA GLU A 96 -1.41 -14.09 19.64
C GLU A 96 -1.07 -13.04 18.58
N GLN A 97 -1.98 -12.13 18.39
CA GLN A 97 -1.80 -10.95 17.56
C GLN A 97 -0.89 -10.00 18.35
N LEU A 98 0.42 -10.13 18.17
CA LEU A 98 1.37 -9.11 18.62
C LEU A 98 1.16 -7.88 17.72
N THR A 99 0.27 -7.02 18.16
CA THR A 99 0.20 -5.64 17.68
C THR A 99 1.42 -4.90 18.27
N THR A 100 2.52 -4.92 17.54
CA THR A 100 3.64 -4.04 17.85
C THR A 100 3.31 -2.66 17.33
N ASP A 101 2.76 -1.86 18.24
CA ASP A 101 2.55 -0.44 18.07
C ASP A 101 3.92 0.25 18.02
N THR A 102 4.47 0.45 16.84
CA THR A 102 5.66 1.27 16.64
C THR A 102 5.24 2.57 15.98
N SER A 103 4.72 3.46 16.83
CA SER A 103 4.51 4.86 16.52
C SER A 103 5.84 5.48 16.09
N LEU A 104 6.01 5.74 14.80
CA LEU A 104 7.01 6.68 14.32
C LEU A 104 6.56 8.09 14.67
N ALA A 105 6.95 8.53 15.87
CA ALA A 105 6.88 9.93 16.25
C ALA A 105 7.90 10.71 15.41
N GLU A 106 7.48 11.29 14.31
CA GLU A 106 8.21 12.42 13.73
C GLU A 106 8.21 13.55 14.78
N LYS A 107 9.41 13.88 15.24
CA LYS A 107 9.67 14.99 16.14
C LYS A 107 9.32 16.30 15.44
N SER A 108 8.09 16.78 15.63
CA SER A 108 7.76 18.18 15.42
C SER A 108 7.31 18.75 16.76
N ALA A 109 8.19 19.51 17.37
CA ALA A 109 7.95 20.19 18.64
C ALA A 109 6.99 21.37 18.44
N LEU A 110 5.68 21.13 18.59
CA LEU A 110 4.69 22.20 18.74
C LEU A 110 3.45 21.67 19.49
N MET A 111 3.28 22.15 20.70
CA MET A 111 2.11 22.13 21.60
C MET A 111 1.41 20.76 21.86
N PRO A 112 1.37 20.29 23.13
CA PRO A 112 0.86 18.96 23.52
C PRO A 112 -0.60 18.70 23.11
N SER A 113 -1.50 19.68 23.17
CA SER A 113 -2.90 19.54 22.83
C SER A 113 -3.13 19.29 21.33
N ARG A 114 -2.46 20.03 20.43
CA ARG A 114 -2.57 19.82 18.98
C ARG A 114 -1.95 18.51 18.51
N GLN A 115 -1.00 17.96 19.24
CA GLN A 115 -0.40 16.66 18.92
C GLN A 115 -1.35 15.51 19.28
N LEU A 116 -2.03 15.58 20.44
CA LEU A 116 -3.07 14.62 20.81
C LEU A 116 -4.21 14.61 19.77
N ASP A 117 -4.77 15.78 19.46
CA ASP A 117 -5.84 15.92 18.46
C ASP A 117 -5.42 15.35 17.09
N SER A 118 -4.15 15.53 16.69
CA SER A 118 -3.63 15.01 15.43
C SER A 118 -3.43 13.50 15.45
N LEU A 119 -3.07 12.91 16.59
CA LEU A 119 -2.91 11.46 16.74
C LEU A 119 -4.27 10.77 16.76
N GLU A 120 -5.24 11.30 17.51
CA GLU A 120 -6.61 10.80 17.53
C GLU A 120 -7.25 10.87 16.14
N MET A 121 -7.07 11.97 15.42
CA MET A 121 -7.56 12.11 14.05
C MET A 121 -6.90 11.10 13.09
N ARG A 122 -5.60 10.83 13.24
CA ARG A 122 -4.90 9.81 12.43
C ARG A 122 -5.47 8.41 12.66
N GLU A 123 -5.74 8.05 13.92
CA GLU A 123 -6.36 6.76 14.27
C GLU A 123 -7.78 6.65 13.70
N VAL A 124 -8.58 7.71 13.80
CA VAL A 124 -9.92 7.76 13.22
C VAL A 124 -9.88 7.56 11.70
N VAL A 125 -9.01 8.29 11.01
CA VAL A 125 -8.84 8.14 9.55
C VAL A 125 -8.35 6.75 9.19
N ARG A 126 -7.41 6.19 9.95
CA ARG A 126 -6.90 4.84 9.77
C ARG A 126 -8.01 3.79 9.92
N SER A 127 -8.75 3.84 11.00
CA SER A 127 -9.92 2.97 11.23
C SER A 127 -10.94 3.07 10.08
N ALA A 128 -11.24 4.28 9.63
CA ALA A 128 -12.17 4.49 8.52
C ALA A 128 -11.65 3.87 7.19
N ILE A 129 -10.34 3.94 6.94
CA ILE A 129 -9.72 3.28 5.79
C ILE A 129 -9.79 1.76 5.93
N ASP A 130 -9.69 1.23 7.16
CA ASP A 130 -9.70 -0.21 7.42
C ASP A 130 -11.09 -0.83 7.21
N GLU A 131 -12.16 -0.07 7.35
CA GLU A 131 -13.52 -0.50 7.03
C GLU A 131 -13.77 -0.62 5.51
N LEU A 132 -12.90 -0.07 4.67
CA LEU A 132 -13.02 -0.20 3.22
C LEU A 132 -12.72 -1.62 2.75
N SER A 133 -13.42 -2.04 1.68
CA SER A 133 -13.01 -3.27 1.00
C SER A 133 -11.60 -3.11 0.42
N ASP A 134 -10.88 -4.22 0.25
CA ASP A 134 -9.52 -4.24 -0.28
C ASP A 134 -9.33 -3.46 -1.57
N ARG A 135 -10.28 -3.60 -2.50
CA ARG A 135 -10.25 -2.87 -3.77
C ARG A 135 -10.46 -1.38 -3.56
N GLN A 136 -11.34 -1.00 -2.65
CA GLN A 136 -11.58 0.40 -2.31
C GLN A 136 -10.36 1.00 -1.62
N LYS A 137 -9.80 0.29 -0.63
CA LYS A 137 -8.59 0.68 0.09
C LYS A 137 -7.43 0.92 -0.89
N THR A 138 -7.12 -0.05 -1.75
CA THR A 138 -6.06 0.08 -2.76
C THR A 138 -6.29 1.28 -3.68
N ALA A 139 -7.50 1.46 -4.21
CA ALA A 139 -7.80 2.60 -5.09
C ALA A 139 -7.64 3.96 -4.37
N VAL A 140 -8.04 4.05 -3.10
CA VAL A 140 -7.88 5.27 -2.28
C VAL A 140 -6.39 5.56 -2.04
N ILE A 141 -5.60 4.54 -1.67
CA ILE A 141 -4.17 4.69 -1.43
C ILE A 141 -3.46 5.19 -2.69
N LEU A 142 -3.67 4.53 -3.84
CA LEU A 142 -3.07 4.93 -5.12
C LEU A 142 -3.48 6.35 -5.53
N HIS A 143 -4.75 6.73 -5.29
CA HIS A 143 -5.23 8.04 -5.69
C HIS A 143 -4.77 9.16 -4.76
N LYS A 144 -4.76 8.94 -3.43
CA LYS A 144 -4.54 9.98 -2.43
C LYS A 144 -3.11 10.10 -1.93
N PHE A 145 -2.36 9.02 -1.91
CA PHE A 145 -0.98 9.00 -1.42
C PHE A 145 0.04 8.93 -2.56
N GLU A 146 -0.37 8.38 -3.72
CA GLU A 146 0.52 8.22 -4.86
C GLU A 146 0.19 9.14 -6.04
N ASP A 147 -0.85 10.00 -5.89
CA ASP A 147 -1.32 10.99 -6.88
C ASP A 147 -1.60 10.39 -8.27
N MET A 148 -2.11 9.14 -8.30
CA MET A 148 -2.38 8.46 -9.55
C MET A 148 -3.72 8.85 -10.16
N SER A 149 -3.76 8.97 -11.48
CA SER A 149 -4.98 9.19 -12.26
C SER A 149 -5.88 7.93 -12.25
N TYR A 150 -7.13 8.08 -12.63
CA TYR A 150 -8.07 6.96 -12.72
C TYR A 150 -7.64 5.93 -13.79
N GLU A 151 -6.99 6.40 -14.85
CA GLU A 151 -6.42 5.57 -15.91
C GLU A 151 -5.28 4.73 -15.35
N GLU A 152 -4.32 5.34 -14.67
CA GLU A 152 -3.17 4.66 -14.05
C GLU A 152 -3.63 3.63 -13.00
N ILE A 153 -4.60 3.99 -12.15
CA ILE A 153 -5.20 3.06 -11.18
C ILE A 153 -5.88 1.90 -11.91
N GLY A 154 -6.56 2.19 -13.02
CA GLY A 154 -7.18 1.17 -13.87
C GLY A 154 -6.15 0.16 -14.41
N GLU A 155 -5.03 0.63 -14.92
CA GLU A 155 -3.92 -0.20 -15.40
C GLU A 155 -3.31 -1.05 -14.27
N ILE A 156 -3.13 -0.48 -13.08
CA ILE A 156 -2.58 -1.18 -11.92
C ILE A 156 -3.51 -2.28 -11.44
N MET A 157 -4.81 -2.01 -11.35
CA MET A 157 -5.79 -2.91 -10.77
C MET A 157 -6.47 -3.83 -11.80
N GLY A 158 -6.18 -3.66 -13.09
CA GLY A 158 -6.85 -4.39 -14.18
C GLY A 158 -8.33 -4.03 -14.31
N LEU A 159 -8.67 -2.74 -14.17
CA LEU A 159 -10.04 -2.22 -14.17
C LEU A 159 -10.19 -1.11 -15.21
N GLY A 160 -11.40 -0.95 -15.75
CA GLY A 160 -11.74 0.24 -16.55
C GLY A 160 -11.90 1.49 -15.65
N THR A 161 -11.69 2.66 -16.22
CA THR A 161 -11.79 3.97 -15.52
C THR A 161 -13.16 4.20 -14.85
N VAL A 162 -14.24 3.72 -15.45
CA VAL A 162 -15.60 3.77 -14.88
C VAL A 162 -15.69 2.96 -13.59
N ALA A 163 -15.07 1.78 -13.56
CA ALA A 163 -15.03 0.94 -12.37
C ALA A 163 -14.18 1.58 -11.25
N VAL A 164 -13.05 2.18 -11.58
CA VAL A 164 -12.20 2.94 -10.64
C VAL A 164 -12.98 4.11 -10.05
N LYS A 165 -13.66 4.92 -10.89
CA LYS A 165 -14.52 6.02 -10.45
C LYS A 165 -15.60 5.55 -9.47
N SER A 166 -16.25 4.43 -9.78
CA SER A 166 -17.27 3.83 -8.91
C SER A 166 -16.69 3.34 -7.56
N LEU A 167 -15.48 2.72 -7.58
CA LEU A 167 -14.79 2.30 -6.36
C LEU A 167 -14.47 3.51 -5.46
N LEU A 168 -13.86 4.55 -6.02
CA LEU A 168 -13.49 5.76 -5.28
C LEU A 168 -14.72 6.53 -4.78
N SER A 169 -15.81 6.56 -5.55
CA SER A 169 -17.06 7.19 -5.11
C SER A 169 -17.64 6.47 -3.89
N ARG A 170 -17.73 5.13 -3.93
CA ARG A 170 -18.22 4.33 -2.80
C ARG A 170 -17.29 4.41 -1.58
N ALA A 171 -15.97 4.42 -1.81
CA ALA A 171 -15.01 4.61 -0.73
C ALA A 171 -15.19 5.97 -0.05
N ARG A 172 -15.38 7.04 -0.83
CA ARG A 172 -15.59 8.39 -0.30
C ARG A 172 -16.85 8.50 0.55
N ILE A 173 -17.96 7.85 0.16
CA ILE A 173 -19.19 7.80 0.94
C ILE A 173 -18.94 7.11 2.29
N ARG A 174 -18.33 5.92 2.28
CA ARG A 174 -18.01 5.19 3.51
C ARG A 174 -17.07 5.94 4.43
N LEU A 175 -16.02 6.56 3.89
CA LEU A 175 -15.09 7.38 4.67
C LEU A 175 -15.83 8.57 5.30
N LYS A 176 -16.72 9.22 4.56
CA LYS A 176 -17.53 10.33 5.08
C LYS A 176 -18.40 9.85 6.25
N GLU A 177 -19.15 8.76 6.08
CA GLU A 177 -20.01 8.17 7.13
C GLU A 177 -19.22 7.76 8.38
N ALA A 178 -18.01 7.21 8.20
CA ALA A 178 -17.14 6.85 9.31
C ALA A 178 -16.61 8.09 10.05
N LEU A 179 -16.19 9.12 9.33
CA LEU A 179 -15.62 10.35 9.91
C LEU A 179 -16.68 11.27 10.54
N GLU A 180 -17.93 11.27 10.05
CA GLU A 180 -19.03 12.04 10.64
C GLU A 180 -19.38 11.59 12.08
N LYS A 181 -19.02 10.39 12.47
CA LYS A 181 -19.21 9.90 13.85
C LYS A 181 -18.24 10.53 14.85
N PHE A 182 -17.19 11.21 14.36
CA PHE A 182 -16.12 11.79 15.17
C PHE A 182 -16.06 13.33 15.03
N ALA A 183 -16.95 13.94 14.21
CA ALA A 183 -17.08 15.38 14.05
C ALA A 183 -18.15 15.93 15.01
#